data_16c660e005cc08d7dff47a3032d5d1d8
#
_entry.id   16c660e005cc08d7dff47a3032d5d1d8
#
_cell.length_a   1.000
_cell.length_b   1.000
_cell.length_c   1.000
_cell.angle_alpha   90.00
_cell.angle_beta   90.00
_cell.angle_gamma   90.00
#
_symmetry.space_group_name_H-M   'P 1'
#
loop_
_entity.id
_entity.type
_entity.pdbx_description
1 polymer ?
#
loop_
_entity_poly.entity_id
_entity_poly.type
_entity_poly.pdbx_seq_one_letter_code
_entity_poly.pdbx_strand_id
1 'polypeptide(L)'
;MRITGGKAARRILKVPKGLAVRPTPDLVKQAVFNSLGGRVVGARVLELFAGTGALSLECLSRGAASAVCVEKSSRHAETLRQNFQIAGFSPEILQVRVQDVFVALAQLAVAGERFGLVLADPPYGDKNIGRRSTSFAQQLLDEVSLPQLLEPGGLLVLGHTKRDTLSVPEFWRDQKLLKHGDSVMRFLAAARDTQDAASEEIEAPFKRHEEQG
;
A
#
# COMPACT_ATOMS: atom_id res chain seq x y z
N MET A 1 -4.59 -2.15 19.46
CA MET A 1 -4.80 -2.29 18.01
C MET A 1 -5.14 -3.74 17.71
N ARG A 2 -5.97 -4.03 16.71
CA ARG A 2 -6.37 -5.42 16.35
C ARG A 2 -6.48 -5.60 14.84
N ILE A 3 -6.46 -6.85 14.40
CA ILE A 3 -6.83 -7.24 13.03
C ILE A 3 -8.35 -7.22 12.92
N THR A 4 -8.89 -6.56 11.86
CA THR A 4 -10.34 -6.30 11.75
C THR A 4 -11.08 -7.31 10.89
N GLY A 5 -10.39 -8.08 10.04
CA GLY A 5 -11.01 -9.07 9.15
C GLY A 5 -10.10 -10.22 8.77
N GLY A 6 -10.64 -11.20 8.05
CA GLY A 6 -9.91 -12.37 7.56
C GLY A 6 -9.63 -13.45 8.61
N LYS A 7 -8.72 -14.38 8.29
CA LYS A 7 -8.43 -15.58 9.11
C LYS A 7 -7.83 -15.31 10.49
N ALA A 8 -7.19 -14.15 10.68
CA ALA A 8 -6.61 -13.72 11.95
C ALA A 8 -7.43 -12.61 12.63
N ALA A 9 -8.70 -12.42 12.24
CA ALA A 9 -9.57 -11.39 12.81
C ALA A 9 -9.64 -11.47 14.34
N ARG A 10 -9.78 -10.31 14.98
CA ARG A 10 -9.85 -10.09 16.43
C ARG A 10 -8.53 -10.29 17.19
N ARG A 11 -7.46 -10.76 16.59
CA ARG A 11 -6.14 -10.85 17.25
C ARG A 11 -5.66 -9.45 17.64
N ILE A 12 -5.26 -9.32 18.91
CA ILE A 12 -4.76 -8.06 19.47
C ILE A 12 -3.27 -7.98 19.20
N LEU A 13 -2.85 -6.88 18.56
CA LEU A 13 -1.48 -6.59 18.21
C LEU A 13 -0.82 -5.70 19.26
N LYS A 14 0.47 -5.93 19.50
CA LYS A 14 1.29 -5.08 20.36
C LYS A 14 1.49 -3.70 19.72
N VAL A 15 1.48 -2.68 20.57
CA VAL A 15 1.85 -1.30 20.21
C VAL A 15 2.92 -0.85 21.19
N PRO A 16 4.08 -0.37 20.73
CA PRO A 16 5.13 0.12 21.61
C PRO A 16 4.65 1.26 22.50
N LYS A 17 4.95 1.22 23.78
CA LYS A 17 4.64 2.31 24.72
C LYS A 17 5.55 3.51 24.44
N GLY A 18 5.01 4.74 24.61
CA GLY A 18 5.81 5.98 24.61
C GLY A 18 6.17 6.53 23.23
N LEU A 19 5.59 6.03 22.17
CA LEU A 19 5.79 6.56 20.82
C LEU A 19 4.52 7.27 20.34
N ALA A 20 4.70 8.42 19.70
CA ALA A 20 3.62 9.19 19.07
C ALA A 20 3.08 8.51 17.78
N VAL A 21 3.14 7.17 17.73
CA VAL A 21 2.54 6.39 16.64
C VAL A 21 1.05 6.34 16.91
N ARG A 22 0.30 7.07 16.14
CA ARG A 22 -1.17 6.95 16.11
C ARG A 22 -1.52 5.80 15.17
N PRO A 23 -1.92 4.63 15.71
CA PRO A 23 -2.32 3.52 14.84
C PRO A 23 -3.51 3.93 13.98
N THR A 24 -3.52 3.49 12.72
CA THR A 24 -4.68 3.68 11.84
C THR A 24 -5.93 3.13 12.52
N PRO A 25 -6.97 3.94 12.76
CA PRO A 25 -8.18 3.50 13.47
C PRO A 25 -8.83 2.29 12.80
N ASP A 26 -9.44 1.40 13.59
CA ASP A 26 -10.08 0.18 13.07
C ASP A 26 -11.14 0.49 11.99
N LEU A 27 -11.92 1.57 12.14
CA LEU A 27 -12.90 2.01 11.14
C LEU A 27 -12.24 2.41 9.81
N VAL A 28 -11.09 3.09 9.87
CA VAL A 28 -10.34 3.46 8.66
C VAL A 28 -9.81 2.22 7.98
N LYS A 29 -9.22 1.29 8.72
CA LYS A 29 -8.78 -0.01 8.18
C LYS A 29 -9.92 -0.75 7.50
N GLN A 30 -11.07 -0.89 8.18
CA GLN A 30 -12.24 -1.55 7.60
C GLN A 30 -12.68 -0.88 6.30
N ALA A 31 -12.76 0.46 6.25
CA ALA A 31 -13.15 1.19 5.05
C ALA A 31 -12.16 0.98 3.89
N VAL A 32 -10.84 0.99 4.18
CA VAL A 32 -9.78 0.70 3.19
C VAL A 32 -9.95 -0.71 2.64
N PHE A 33 -10.03 -1.71 3.51
CA PHE A 33 -10.09 -3.11 3.07
C PHE A 33 -11.43 -3.49 2.41
N ASN A 34 -12.53 -2.87 2.80
CA ASN A 34 -13.81 -3.00 2.08
C ASN A 34 -13.70 -2.41 0.67
N SER A 35 -12.93 -1.32 0.50
CA SER A 35 -12.72 -0.70 -0.81
C SER A 35 -11.75 -1.50 -1.69
N LEU A 36 -10.75 -2.15 -1.11
CA LEU A 36 -9.84 -3.04 -1.83
C LEU A 36 -10.55 -4.33 -2.28
N GLY A 37 -11.50 -4.84 -1.48
CA GLY A 37 -12.26 -6.05 -1.82
C GLY A 37 -11.36 -7.24 -2.15
N GLY A 38 -11.65 -7.89 -3.28
CA GLY A 38 -10.92 -9.07 -3.76
C GLY A 38 -9.48 -8.81 -4.21
N ARG A 39 -9.07 -7.55 -4.41
CA ARG A 39 -7.69 -7.18 -4.81
C ARG A 39 -6.62 -7.57 -3.79
N VAL A 40 -7.03 -7.85 -2.54
CA VAL A 40 -6.10 -8.30 -1.48
C VAL A 40 -5.72 -9.76 -1.63
N VAL A 41 -6.64 -10.57 -2.15
CA VAL A 41 -6.45 -12.04 -2.24
C VAL A 41 -5.35 -12.36 -3.25
N GLY A 42 -4.35 -13.11 -2.80
CA GLY A 42 -3.19 -13.49 -3.61
C GLY A 42 -2.18 -12.35 -3.86
N ALA A 43 -2.48 -11.11 -3.45
CA ALA A 43 -1.59 -9.99 -3.71
C ALA A 43 -0.25 -10.13 -2.98
N ARG A 44 0.82 -9.73 -3.65
CA ARG A 44 2.10 -9.40 -3.02
C ARG A 44 2.05 -7.96 -2.54
N VAL A 45 2.29 -7.74 -1.26
CA VAL A 45 2.07 -6.45 -0.58
C VAL A 45 3.39 -5.80 -0.21
N LEU A 46 3.53 -4.49 -0.45
CA LEU A 46 4.59 -3.65 0.11
C LEU A 46 3.96 -2.67 1.11
N GLU A 47 4.39 -2.70 2.36
CA GLU A 47 4.03 -1.69 3.36
C GLU A 47 5.21 -0.79 3.65
N LEU A 48 5.07 0.49 3.35
CA LEU A 48 6.03 1.55 3.62
C LEU A 48 5.66 2.26 4.91
N PHE A 49 6.66 2.66 5.71
CA PHE A 49 6.44 3.19 7.06
C PHE A 49 5.65 2.22 7.93
N ALA A 50 6.03 0.93 7.88
CA ALA A 50 5.21 -0.18 8.36
C ALA A 50 4.92 -0.14 9.88
N GLY A 51 5.72 0.55 10.66
CA GLY A 51 5.51 0.67 12.09
C GLY A 51 5.40 -0.71 12.76
N THR A 52 4.20 -1.03 13.20
CA THR A 52 3.88 -2.32 13.85
C THR A 52 3.33 -3.38 12.89
N GLY A 53 3.27 -3.10 11.59
CA GLY A 53 2.82 -4.01 10.54
C GLY A 53 1.29 -4.15 10.45
N ALA A 54 0.55 -3.15 10.90
CA ALA A 54 -0.90 -3.26 11.01
C ALA A 54 -1.62 -3.49 9.67
N LEU A 55 -1.17 -2.83 8.61
CA LEU A 55 -1.81 -2.93 7.29
C LEU A 55 -1.39 -4.22 6.58
N SER A 56 -0.11 -4.61 6.64
CA SER A 56 0.36 -5.90 6.10
C SER A 56 -0.33 -7.08 6.77
N LEU A 57 -0.43 -7.06 8.10
CA LEU A 57 -1.12 -8.12 8.85
C LEU A 57 -2.60 -8.22 8.49
N GLU A 58 -3.24 -7.08 8.24
CA GLU A 58 -4.62 -7.05 7.76
C GLU A 58 -4.71 -7.65 6.35
N CYS A 59 -3.78 -7.32 5.43
CA CYS A 59 -3.69 -7.92 4.09
C CYS A 59 -3.53 -9.44 4.17
N LEU A 60 -2.56 -9.92 4.92
CA LEU A 60 -2.29 -11.35 5.07
C LEU A 60 -3.45 -12.10 5.72
N SER A 61 -4.15 -11.47 6.66
CA SER A 61 -5.37 -12.01 7.27
C SER A 61 -6.48 -12.17 6.25
N ARG A 62 -6.54 -11.32 5.23
CA ARG A 62 -7.54 -11.33 4.16
C ARG A 62 -7.11 -12.09 2.91
N GLY A 63 -5.98 -12.79 2.96
CA GLY A 63 -5.55 -13.70 1.91
C GLY A 63 -4.47 -13.20 0.97
N ALA A 64 -3.75 -12.12 1.31
CA ALA A 64 -2.55 -11.74 0.58
C ALA A 64 -1.51 -12.87 0.62
N ALA A 65 -0.74 -13.04 -0.45
CA ALA A 65 0.24 -14.10 -0.59
C ALA A 65 1.49 -13.85 0.28
N SER A 66 1.98 -12.61 0.29
CA SER A 66 3.18 -12.23 1.04
C SER A 66 3.20 -10.73 1.32
N ALA A 67 4.07 -10.32 2.24
CA ALA A 67 4.28 -8.93 2.57
C ALA A 67 5.78 -8.59 2.71
N VAL A 68 6.18 -7.46 2.12
CA VAL A 68 7.44 -6.79 2.36
C VAL A 68 7.14 -5.53 3.17
N CYS A 69 7.73 -5.42 4.36
CA CYS A 69 7.52 -4.30 5.27
C CYS A 69 8.80 -3.49 5.40
N VAL A 70 8.74 -2.19 5.14
CA VAL A 70 9.86 -1.26 5.30
C VAL A 70 9.60 -0.37 6.50
N GLU A 71 10.49 -0.45 7.49
CA GLU A 71 10.41 0.33 8.73
C GLU A 71 11.81 0.77 9.15
N LYS A 72 11.99 2.07 9.42
CA LYS A 72 13.29 2.62 9.78
C LYS A 72 13.71 2.30 11.22
N SER A 73 12.74 2.24 12.13
CA SER A 73 12.99 1.96 13.55
C SER A 73 13.15 0.47 13.80
N SER A 74 14.33 0.04 14.25
CA SER A 74 14.58 -1.35 14.65
C SER A 74 13.62 -1.83 15.75
N ARG A 75 13.24 -0.93 16.68
CA ARG A 75 12.28 -1.21 17.75
C ARG A 75 10.87 -1.48 17.20
N HIS A 76 10.42 -0.73 16.20
CA HIS A 76 9.13 -0.97 15.54
C HIS A 76 9.17 -2.25 14.72
N ALA A 77 10.25 -2.48 13.97
CA ALA A 77 10.45 -3.69 13.20
C ALA A 77 10.44 -4.96 14.07
N GLU A 78 11.01 -4.88 15.28
CA GLU A 78 10.91 -5.98 16.23
C GLU A 78 9.47 -6.21 16.71
N THR A 79 8.74 -5.14 17.01
CA THR A 79 7.30 -5.24 17.37
C THR A 79 6.48 -5.81 16.20
N LEU A 80 6.81 -5.44 14.95
CA LEU A 80 6.18 -5.98 13.75
C LEU A 80 6.39 -7.50 13.66
N ARG A 81 7.62 -8.00 13.84
CA ARG A 81 7.90 -9.45 13.86
C ARG A 81 7.12 -10.19 14.94
N GLN A 82 7.04 -9.61 16.16
CA GLN A 82 6.23 -10.18 17.24
C GLN A 82 4.75 -10.22 16.90
N ASN A 83 4.22 -9.16 16.29
CA ASN A 83 2.83 -9.10 15.85
C ASN A 83 2.53 -10.14 14.78
N PHE A 84 3.49 -10.40 13.91
CA PHE A 84 3.38 -11.42 12.88
C PHE A 84 3.26 -12.81 13.50
N GLN A 85 4.08 -13.12 14.52
CA GLN A 85 3.98 -14.36 15.29
C GLN A 85 2.64 -14.46 16.03
N ILE A 86 2.18 -13.38 16.68
CA ILE A 86 0.88 -13.32 17.35
C ILE A 86 -0.26 -13.61 16.35
N ALA A 87 -0.14 -13.10 15.13
CA ALA A 87 -1.11 -13.35 14.08
C ALA A 87 -1.07 -14.78 13.54
N GLY A 88 -0.04 -15.58 13.87
CA GLY A 88 0.07 -16.98 13.51
C GLY A 88 0.36 -17.20 12.02
N PHE A 89 1.07 -16.27 11.40
CA PHE A 89 1.53 -16.42 10.02
C PHE A 89 2.91 -17.07 9.95
N SER A 90 3.17 -17.80 8.86
CA SER A 90 4.50 -18.34 8.57
C SER A 90 5.50 -17.21 8.32
N PRO A 91 6.71 -17.25 8.89
CA PRO A 91 7.72 -16.23 8.67
C PRO A 91 8.17 -16.14 7.19
N GLU A 92 7.95 -17.17 6.39
CA GLU A 92 8.35 -17.24 4.98
C GLU A 92 7.61 -16.23 4.09
N ILE A 93 6.39 -15.82 4.50
CA ILE A 93 5.57 -14.86 3.74
C ILE A 93 5.80 -13.42 4.18
N LEU A 94 6.78 -13.17 5.07
CA LEU A 94 7.14 -11.84 5.57
C LEU A 94 8.61 -11.53 5.31
N GLN A 95 8.87 -10.41 4.65
CA GLN A 95 10.19 -9.78 4.62
C GLN A 95 10.14 -8.45 5.37
N VAL A 96 11.03 -8.27 6.37
CA VAL A 96 11.16 -6.99 7.08
C VAL A 96 12.49 -6.34 6.74
N ARG A 97 12.44 -5.15 6.12
CA ARG A 97 13.58 -4.31 5.79
C ARG A 97 13.69 -3.18 6.80
N VAL A 98 14.75 -3.22 7.62
CA VAL A 98 15.00 -2.16 8.63
C VAL A 98 15.87 -1.10 8.00
N GLN A 99 15.24 -0.15 7.30
CA GLN A 99 15.94 0.91 6.56
C GLN A 99 15.00 2.08 6.24
N ASP A 100 15.58 3.15 5.71
CA ASP A 100 14.82 4.29 5.21
C ASP A 100 13.96 3.88 4.00
N VAL A 101 12.73 4.45 3.90
CA VAL A 101 11.75 4.08 2.88
C VAL A 101 12.26 4.44 1.47
N PHE A 102 12.88 5.61 1.28
CA PHE A 102 13.33 6.04 -0.04
C PHE A 102 14.54 5.23 -0.52
N VAL A 103 15.42 4.82 0.41
CA VAL A 103 16.50 3.88 0.11
C VAL A 103 15.93 2.51 -0.30
N ALA A 104 14.89 2.04 0.39
CA ALA A 104 14.22 0.78 0.06
C ALA A 104 13.56 0.83 -1.32
N LEU A 105 12.85 1.92 -1.65
CA LEU A 105 12.20 2.10 -2.95
C LEU A 105 13.19 2.01 -4.11
N ALA A 106 14.31 2.72 -4.01
CA ALA A 106 15.37 2.67 -5.03
C ALA A 106 15.92 1.25 -5.22
N GLN A 107 16.19 0.54 -4.12
CA GLN A 107 16.71 -0.84 -4.18
C GLN A 107 15.70 -1.82 -4.77
N LEU A 108 14.41 -1.70 -4.39
CA LEU A 108 13.34 -2.55 -4.90
C LEU A 108 13.13 -2.32 -6.40
N ALA A 109 13.18 -1.07 -6.86
CA ALA A 109 13.06 -0.73 -8.27
C ALA A 109 14.22 -1.30 -9.09
N VAL A 110 15.47 -1.15 -8.63
CA VAL A 110 16.65 -1.74 -9.27
C VAL A 110 16.56 -3.27 -9.34
N ALA A 111 15.99 -3.91 -8.30
CA ALA A 111 15.78 -5.35 -8.26
C ALA A 111 14.60 -5.82 -9.14
N GLY A 112 13.88 -4.92 -9.78
CA GLY A 112 12.72 -5.25 -10.62
C GLY A 112 11.51 -5.79 -9.85
N GLU A 113 11.44 -5.52 -8.55
CA GLU A 113 10.37 -6.00 -7.69
C GLU A 113 9.02 -5.38 -8.09
N ARG A 114 7.93 -6.16 -7.97
CA ARG A 114 6.57 -5.72 -8.28
C ARG A 114 5.60 -6.15 -7.18
N PHE A 115 4.55 -5.35 -6.97
CA PHE A 115 3.56 -5.54 -5.91
C PHE A 115 2.16 -5.25 -6.44
N GLY A 116 1.21 -6.10 -6.12
CA GLY A 116 -0.21 -5.86 -6.41
C GLY A 116 -0.80 -4.74 -5.54
N LEU A 117 -0.26 -4.57 -4.32
CA LEU A 117 -0.66 -3.50 -3.40
C LEU A 117 0.58 -2.87 -2.75
N VAL A 118 0.63 -1.54 -2.78
CA VAL A 118 1.55 -0.74 -1.97
C VAL A 118 0.73 0.05 -0.96
N LEU A 119 1.04 -0.08 0.32
CA LEU A 119 0.37 0.60 1.43
C LEU A 119 1.36 1.52 2.11
N ALA A 120 0.97 2.76 2.35
CA ALA A 120 1.80 3.73 3.07
C ALA A 120 0.93 4.60 3.97
N ASP A 121 1.17 4.59 5.27
CA ASP A 121 0.58 5.52 6.24
C ASP A 121 1.71 6.26 6.98
N PRO A 122 2.40 7.19 6.27
CA PRO A 122 3.57 7.87 6.81
C PRO A 122 3.20 8.78 7.99
N PRO A 123 4.18 9.18 8.83
CA PRO A 123 3.98 10.22 9.83
C PRO A 123 3.41 11.48 9.17
N TYR A 124 2.37 12.03 9.78
CA TYR A 124 1.67 13.19 9.21
C TYR A 124 2.57 14.43 9.19
N GLY A 125 2.55 15.12 8.06
CA GLY A 125 3.21 16.39 7.90
C GLY A 125 2.45 17.57 8.54
N ASP A 126 3.10 18.72 8.59
CA ASP A 126 2.52 19.96 9.07
C ASP A 126 1.47 20.52 8.10
N LYS A 127 0.65 21.47 8.60
CA LYS A 127 -0.28 22.23 7.78
C LYS A 127 0.49 23.03 6.71
N ASN A 128 0.11 22.88 5.44
CA ASN A 128 0.78 23.54 4.32
C ASN A 128 -0.13 24.47 3.53
N ILE A 129 -0.92 25.31 4.21
CA ILE A 129 -1.84 26.23 3.53
C ILE A 129 -1.07 27.16 2.58
N GLY A 130 -1.41 27.12 1.28
CA GLY A 130 -0.83 27.96 0.24
C GLY A 130 0.62 27.65 -0.16
N ARG A 131 1.18 26.52 0.29
CA ARG A 131 2.53 26.05 -0.09
C ARG A 131 2.47 24.59 -0.51
N ARG A 132 3.42 24.17 -1.40
CA ARG A 132 3.60 22.75 -1.69
C ARG A 132 3.93 21.99 -0.40
N SER A 133 3.30 20.84 -0.21
CA SER A 133 3.61 19.98 0.92
C SER A 133 5.04 19.44 0.85
N THR A 134 5.67 19.33 2.00
CA THR A 134 6.99 18.68 2.20
C THR A 134 6.85 17.40 3.01
N SER A 135 5.61 16.94 3.24
CA SER A 135 5.33 15.72 4.00
C SER A 135 5.89 14.47 3.30
N PHE A 136 6.06 13.40 4.06
CA PHE A 136 6.42 12.11 3.49
C PHE A 136 5.37 11.60 2.47
N ALA A 137 4.09 11.95 2.65
CA ALA A 137 3.06 11.62 1.68
C ALA A 137 3.31 12.31 0.32
N GLN A 138 3.70 13.60 0.33
CA GLN A 138 4.07 14.30 -0.91
C GLN A 138 5.36 13.73 -1.52
N GLN A 139 6.37 13.47 -0.69
CA GLN A 139 7.63 12.88 -1.18
C GLN A 139 7.40 11.51 -1.83
N LEU A 140 6.51 10.67 -1.29
CA LEU A 140 6.12 9.41 -1.92
C LEU A 140 5.40 9.62 -3.25
N LEU A 141 4.53 10.63 -3.37
CA LEU A 141 3.88 10.94 -4.65
C LEU A 141 4.88 11.42 -5.69
N ASP A 142 5.91 12.14 -5.28
CA ASP A 142 6.96 12.68 -6.16
C ASP A 142 8.01 11.61 -6.56
N GLU A 143 8.02 10.46 -5.87
CA GLU A 143 8.99 9.38 -6.10
C GLU A 143 8.68 8.62 -7.40
N VAL A 144 9.48 8.87 -8.45
CA VAL A 144 9.26 8.32 -9.79
C VAL A 144 9.47 6.81 -9.90
N SER A 145 10.18 6.20 -8.95
CA SER A 145 10.37 4.75 -8.89
C SER A 145 9.16 4.02 -8.31
N LEU A 146 8.32 4.69 -7.54
CA LEU A 146 7.20 4.07 -6.85
C LEU A 146 6.11 3.51 -7.79
N PRO A 147 5.67 4.20 -8.86
CA PRO A 147 4.76 3.61 -9.85
C PRO A 147 5.31 2.38 -10.53
N GLN A 148 6.66 2.31 -10.68
CA GLN A 148 7.31 1.17 -11.30
C GLN A 148 7.27 -0.10 -10.46
N LEU A 149 7.02 0.02 -9.16
CA LEU A 149 6.86 -1.09 -8.22
C LEU A 149 5.44 -1.68 -8.23
N LEU A 150 4.49 -1.08 -8.94
CA LEU A 150 3.15 -1.65 -9.09
C LEU A 150 3.12 -2.68 -10.22
N GLU A 151 2.43 -3.80 -9.94
CA GLU A 151 1.98 -4.72 -10.99
C GLU A 151 0.94 -4.02 -11.87
N PRO A 152 0.70 -4.48 -13.12
CA PRO A 152 -0.44 -4.03 -13.91
C PRO A 152 -1.75 -4.13 -13.10
N GLY A 153 -2.51 -3.04 -13.02
CA GLY A 153 -3.70 -2.93 -12.19
C GLY A 153 -3.46 -2.84 -10.68
N GLY A 154 -2.21 -2.78 -10.24
CA GLY A 154 -1.84 -2.59 -8.84
C GLY A 154 -2.22 -1.22 -8.30
N LEU A 155 -2.30 -1.10 -6.97
CA LEU A 155 -2.71 0.14 -6.31
C LEU A 155 -1.73 0.57 -5.23
N LEU A 156 -1.49 1.88 -5.16
CA LEU A 156 -0.96 2.56 -3.98
C LEU A 156 -2.12 3.07 -3.12
N VAL A 157 -2.13 2.71 -1.83
CA VAL A 157 -3.02 3.27 -0.81
C VAL A 157 -2.20 4.14 0.11
N LEU A 158 -2.37 5.46 0.01
CA LEU A 158 -1.58 6.47 0.71
C LEU A 158 -2.42 7.19 1.77
N GLY A 159 -1.96 7.13 3.02
CA GLY A 159 -2.50 7.87 4.15
C GLY A 159 -1.93 9.28 4.26
N HIS A 160 -2.78 10.26 4.50
CA HIS A 160 -2.38 11.63 4.84
C HIS A 160 -3.46 12.35 5.64
N THR A 161 -3.19 13.54 6.16
CA THR A 161 -4.23 14.36 6.78
C THR A 161 -4.97 15.20 5.74
N LYS A 162 -6.23 15.54 6.00
CA LYS A 162 -6.98 16.49 5.15
C LYS A 162 -6.39 17.90 5.12
N ARG A 163 -5.54 18.23 6.12
CA ARG A 163 -4.85 19.53 6.21
C ARG A 163 -3.59 19.58 5.36
N ASP A 164 -3.11 18.43 4.90
CA ASP A 164 -1.99 18.29 3.99
C ASP A 164 -2.53 18.26 2.56
N THR A 165 -2.42 19.39 1.86
CA THR A 165 -2.84 19.50 0.46
C THR A 165 -1.73 18.96 -0.42
N LEU A 166 -1.97 17.78 -0.98
CA LEU A 166 -1.03 17.09 -1.84
C LEU A 166 -1.21 17.50 -3.31
N SER A 167 -0.08 17.66 -4.01
CA SER A 167 -0.02 17.78 -5.47
C SER A 167 0.22 16.38 -6.05
N VAL A 168 -0.72 15.87 -6.83
CA VAL A 168 -0.61 14.54 -7.44
C VAL A 168 0.07 14.68 -8.80
N PRO A 169 1.27 14.10 -9.03
CA PRO A 169 1.93 14.08 -10.32
C PRO A 169 1.12 13.35 -11.40
N GLU A 170 1.34 13.69 -12.68
CA GLU A 170 0.59 13.16 -13.83
C GLU A 170 0.77 11.63 -14.03
N PHE A 171 1.84 11.06 -13.51
CA PHE A 171 2.08 9.62 -13.55
C PHE A 171 1.28 8.83 -12.49
N TRP A 172 0.41 9.52 -11.71
CA TRP A 172 -0.57 8.91 -10.84
C TRP A 172 -1.99 9.24 -11.30
N ARG A 173 -2.89 8.29 -11.13
CA ARG A 173 -4.33 8.47 -11.33
C ARG A 173 -5.06 8.19 -10.03
N ASP A 174 -5.78 9.21 -9.52
CA ASP A 174 -6.69 9.02 -8.39
C ASP A 174 -7.84 8.08 -8.77
N GLN A 175 -8.01 7.01 -8.00
CA GLN A 175 -9.11 6.06 -8.13
C GLN A 175 -10.20 6.33 -7.09
N LYS A 176 -9.80 6.63 -5.86
CA LYS A 176 -10.72 6.81 -4.74
C LYS A 176 -10.07 7.60 -3.61
N LEU A 177 -10.90 8.38 -2.91
CA LEU A 177 -10.55 9.03 -1.65
C LEU A 177 -11.51 8.59 -0.55
N LEU A 178 -10.98 8.08 0.54
CA LEU A 178 -11.73 7.81 1.77
C LEU A 178 -11.35 8.85 2.81
N LYS A 179 -12.34 9.59 3.32
CA LYS A 179 -12.15 10.61 4.36
C LYS A 179 -12.79 10.15 5.65
N HIS A 180 -12.03 10.13 6.74
CA HIS A 180 -12.53 9.80 8.07
C HIS A 180 -11.89 10.72 9.12
N GLY A 181 -12.66 11.64 9.66
CA GLY A 181 -12.16 12.69 10.54
C GLY A 181 -11.09 13.54 9.84
N ASP A 182 -9.88 13.57 10.41
CA ASP A 182 -8.71 14.24 9.81
C ASP A 182 -7.89 13.34 8.88
N SER A 183 -8.16 12.03 8.86
CA SER A 183 -7.43 11.08 8.02
C SER A 183 -8.04 10.99 6.63
N VAL A 184 -7.19 10.91 5.61
CA VAL A 184 -7.55 10.63 4.22
C VAL A 184 -6.72 9.43 3.77
N MET A 185 -7.39 8.46 3.15
CA MET A 185 -6.73 7.35 2.45
C MET A 185 -7.00 7.51 0.96
N ARG A 186 -5.94 7.72 0.19
CA ARG A 186 -5.97 7.95 -1.24
C ARG A 186 -5.57 6.68 -1.97
N PHE A 187 -6.37 6.25 -2.93
CA PHE A 187 -6.10 5.09 -3.78
C PHE A 187 -5.64 5.61 -5.14
N LEU A 188 -4.46 5.18 -5.55
CA LEU A 188 -3.81 5.65 -6.77
C LEU A 188 -3.39 4.44 -7.62
N ALA A 189 -3.56 4.54 -8.93
CA ALA A 189 -2.98 3.64 -9.91
C ALA A 189 -1.90 4.38 -10.70
N ALA A 190 -0.94 3.64 -11.26
CA ALA A 190 0.01 4.21 -12.21
C ALA A 190 -0.71 4.64 -13.51
N ALA A 191 -0.39 5.81 -14.03
CA ALA A 191 -1.08 6.35 -15.23
C ALA A 191 -0.78 5.55 -16.50
N ARG A 192 0.32 4.77 -16.54
CA ARG A 192 0.73 3.97 -17.71
C ARG A 192 -0.11 2.72 -17.97
N ASP A 193 -0.82 2.22 -16.95
CA ASP A 193 -1.60 0.96 -17.04
C ASP A 193 -2.79 1.00 -18.01
N THR A 194 -3.12 2.16 -18.59
CA THR A 194 -4.27 2.30 -19.52
C THR A 194 -3.88 2.31 -20.99
N GLN A 195 -2.61 2.54 -21.31
CA GLN A 195 -2.17 2.47 -22.73
C GLN A 195 -1.96 1.02 -23.17
N ASP A 196 -1.52 0.13 -22.27
CA ASP A 196 -1.31 -1.28 -22.60
C ASP A 196 -2.63 -2.04 -22.76
N ALA A 197 -3.65 -1.75 -21.93
CA ALA A 197 -4.98 -2.38 -22.05
C ALA A 197 -5.72 -2.01 -23.36
N ALA A 198 -5.52 -0.78 -23.87
CA ALA A 198 -6.08 -0.37 -25.16
C ALA A 198 -5.35 -0.98 -26.37
N SER A 199 -4.09 -1.38 -26.19
CA SER A 199 -3.29 -2.02 -27.26
C SER A 199 -3.60 -3.50 -27.42
N GLU A 200 -3.98 -4.20 -26.35
CA GLU A 200 -4.36 -5.63 -26.40
C GLU A 200 -5.76 -5.85 -27.01
N GLU A 201 -6.68 -4.87 -26.92
CA GLU A 201 -8.00 -4.97 -27.58
C GLU A 201 -7.94 -4.79 -29.11
N ILE A 202 -6.86 -4.22 -29.67
CA ILE A 202 -6.72 -3.96 -31.10
C ILE A 202 -6.13 -5.17 -31.85
N GLU A 203 -5.47 -6.11 -31.18
CA GLU A 203 -4.82 -7.27 -31.80
C GLU A 203 -5.65 -8.57 -31.80
N ALA A 204 -6.95 -8.55 -31.50
CA ALA A 204 -7.80 -9.74 -31.69
C ALA A 204 -7.95 -10.06 -33.19
N PRO A 205 -7.43 -11.18 -33.72
CA PRO A 205 -7.50 -11.48 -35.14
C PRO A 205 -8.93 -11.72 -35.59
N PHE A 206 -9.36 -10.94 -36.57
CA PHE A 206 -10.61 -11.09 -37.29
C PHE A 206 -10.62 -12.48 -37.97
N LYS A 207 -11.26 -13.49 -37.38
CA LYS A 207 -11.49 -14.80 -38.03
C LYS A 207 -12.48 -14.59 -39.18
N ARG A 208 -11.96 -14.62 -40.42
CA ARG A 208 -12.79 -14.74 -41.59
C ARG A 208 -13.46 -16.12 -41.57
N HIS A 209 -14.77 -16.15 -41.51
CA HIS A 209 -15.54 -17.33 -41.90
C HIS A 209 -15.45 -17.45 -43.42
N GLU A 210 -14.70 -18.42 -43.94
CA GLU A 210 -14.86 -18.91 -45.28
C GLU A 210 -16.10 -19.81 -45.31
N GLU A 211 -17.15 -19.31 -45.91
CA GLU A 211 -18.27 -20.13 -46.36
C GLU A 211 -17.77 -20.97 -47.53
N GLN A 212 -17.76 -22.29 -47.37
CA GLN A 212 -17.68 -23.23 -48.47
C GLN A 212 -19.09 -23.58 -48.89
N GLY A 213 -19.39 -23.28 -50.19
CA GLY A 213 -20.60 -23.69 -50.88
C GLY A 213 -20.59 -25.19 -51.27
#